data_f8aa88e8619cc4e8a14769e1369443fe
#
_entry.id   f8aa88e8619cc4e8a14769e1369443fe
#
_cell.length_a   1.000
_cell.length_b   1.000
_cell.length_c   1.000
_cell.angle_alpha   90.00
_cell.angle_beta   90.00
_cell.angle_gamma   90.00
#
_symmetry.space_group_name_H-M   'P 1'
#
loop_
_entity.id
_entity.type
_entity.pdbx_description
1 polymer ?
#
loop_
_entity_poly.entity_id
_entity_poly.type
_entity_poly.pdbx_seq_one_letter_code
_entity_poly.pdbx_strand_id
1 'polypeptide(L)'
;KSMKADREVVLAAVQQFGRALEWAAESMKADREVVLAAVKKDGRALEWAVESLKADRQIVLAAVQQKGWSLEYAAEPLKVDREVVLAAVKKNGGALLYAADTLKADRGVVLAAVKKDGFALDDAAEPLKADREVVNAAVQQNGRALHCATEPLKADREVVLAAVKKNGGALIHAADSLKVDREVVLAAVMQDGYALVEAAQSFKADRELVIAAVQQNGWAFHCAAESLKANREVVMAAVQQNGWALQWAAK
;
A
#
# COMPACT_ATOMS: atom_id res chain seq x y z
N LYS A 1 2.74 -47.87 9.92
CA LYS A 1 3.43 -46.58 9.63
C LYS A 1 2.39 -45.50 9.58
N SER A 2 2.68 -44.32 10.12
CA SER A 2 1.77 -43.15 10.04
C SER A 2 1.69 -42.69 8.59
N MET A 3 0.50 -42.45 8.05
CA MET A 3 0.27 -41.88 6.70
C MET A 3 0.89 -40.50 6.57
N LYS A 4 1.05 -39.75 7.67
CA LYS A 4 1.75 -38.44 7.72
C LYS A 4 3.25 -38.52 7.44
N ALA A 5 3.84 -39.74 7.52
CA ALA A 5 5.24 -40.02 7.20
C ALA A 5 5.39 -40.85 5.91
N ASP A 6 4.29 -41.09 5.20
CA ASP A 6 4.30 -41.71 3.89
C ASP A 6 4.53 -40.66 2.82
N ARG A 7 5.64 -40.79 2.10
CA ARG A 7 6.11 -39.78 1.15
C ARG A 7 5.13 -39.60 -0.04
N GLU A 8 4.57 -40.67 -0.56
CA GLU A 8 3.65 -40.62 -1.69
C GLU A 8 2.34 -39.95 -1.28
N VAL A 9 1.80 -40.31 -0.11
CA VAL A 9 0.60 -39.71 0.45
C VAL A 9 0.79 -38.23 0.69
N VAL A 10 1.92 -37.81 1.30
CA VAL A 10 2.22 -36.40 1.58
C VAL A 10 2.44 -35.62 0.30
N LEU A 11 3.17 -36.17 -0.69
CA LEU A 11 3.34 -35.53 -2.00
C LEU A 11 2.01 -35.29 -2.70
N ALA A 12 1.13 -36.29 -2.73
CA ALA A 12 -0.21 -36.12 -3.30
C ALA A 12 -1.01 -35.03 -2.58
N ALA A 13 -0.93 -34.97 -1.26
CA ALA A 13 -1.61 -33.95 -0.45
C ALA A 13 -1.09 -32.54 -0.75
N VAL A 14 0.24 -32.30 -0.74
CA VAL A 14 0.83 -30.97 -0.96
C VAL A 14 0.67 -30.49 -2.41
N GLN A 15 0.59 -31.39 -3.38
CA GLN A 15 0.29 -31.05 -4.78
C GLN A 15 -1.14 -30.53 -4.95
N GLN A 16 -2.08 -31.01 -4.15
CA GLN A 16 -3.45 -30.49 -4.11
C GLN A 16 -3.53 -29.19 -3.29
N PHE A 17 -2.93 -29.18 -2.10
CA PHE A 17 -2.97 -28.08 -1.17
C PHE A 17 -1.60 -27.92 -0.48
N GLY A 18 -0.79 -26.95 -0.91
CA GLY A 18 0.60 -26.78 -0.42
C GLY A 18 0.71 -26.73 1.11
N ARG A 19 -0.26 -26.08 1.77
CA ARG A 19 -0.30 -26.00 3.24
C ARG A 19 -0.58 -27.35 3.92
N ALA A 20 -0.92 -28.42 3.22
CA ALA A 20 -1.01 -29.75 3.80
C ALA A 20 0.31 -30.22 4.44
N LEU A 21 1.43 -29.56 4.12
CA LEU A 21 2.73 -29.77 4.77
C LEU A 21 2.66 -29.55 6.28
N GLU A 22 1.78 -28.68 6.78
CA GLU A 22 1.52 -28.43 8.19
C GLU A 22 1.30 -29.72 8.97
N TRP A 23 0.51 -30.65 8.41
CA TRP A 23 0.11 -31.89 9.06
C TRP A 23 1.05 -33.06 8.80
N ALA A 24 2.08 -32.87 7.95
CA ALA A 24 3.05 -33.92 7.64
C ALA A 24 3.99 -34.17 8.83
N ALA A 25 4.56 -35.40 8.87
CA ALA A 25 5.57 -35.71 9.86
C ALA A 25 6.83 -34.88 9.64
N GLU A 26 7.64 -34.64 10.70
CA GLU A 26 8.87 -33.83 10.63
C GLU A 26 9.86 -34.34 9.56
N SER A 27 9.91 -35.66 9.35
CA SER A 27 10.73 -36.23 8.27
C SER A 27 10.31 -35.74 6.88
N MET A 28 9.02 -35.46 6.67
CA MET A 28 8.49 -34.95 5.41
C MET A 28 8.68 -33.43 5.30
N LYS A 29 8.62 -32.70 6.41
CA LYS A 29 8.96 -31.28 6.48
C LYS A 29 10.47 -31.03 6.26
N ALA A 30 11.29 -32.08 6.38
CA ALA A 30 12.72 -32.11 6.06
C ALA A 30 13.01 -32.69 4.66
N ASP A 31 12.01 -33.25 3.98
CA ASP A 31 12.19 -33.76 2.62
C ASP A 31 12.15 -32.60 1.61
N ARG A 32 13.29 -32.35 0.96
CA ARG A 32 13.49 -31.25 0.02
C ARG A 32 12.48 -31.26 -1.15
N GLU A 33 12.16 -32.45 -1.70
CA GLU A 33 11.24 -32.54 -2.85
C GLU A 33 9.80 -32.31 -2.42
N VAL A 34 9.40 -32.81 -1.25
CA VAL A 34 8.08 -32.61 -0.65
C VAL A 34 7.87 -31.10 -0.39
N VAL A 35 8.86 -30.44 0.27
CA VAL A 35 8.79 -29.01 0.58
C VAL A 35 8.80 -28.18 -0.70
N LEU A 36 9.62 -28.54 -1.69
CA LEU A 36 9.63 -27.83 -2.98
C LEU A 36 8.27 -27.95 -3.72
N ALA A 37 7.66 -29.12 -3.70
CA ALA A 37 6.32 -29.32 -4.27
C ALA A 37 5.27 -28.45 -3.52
N ALA A 38 5.34 -28.44 -2.19
CA ALA A 38 4.45 -27.66 -1.33
C ALA A 38 4.56 -26.15 -1.61
N VAL A 39 5.78 -25.59 -1.63
CA VAL A 39 5.98 -24.14 -1.84
C VAL A 39 5.66 -23.70 -3.27
N LYS A 40 5.85 -24.54 -4.27
CA LYS A 40 5.41 -24.27 -5.64
C LYS A 40 3.89 -24.19 -5.75
N LYS A 41 3.16 -24.92 -4.91
CA LYS A 41 1.69 -24.87 -4.86
C LYS A 41 1.18 -23.69 -4.03
N ASP A 42 1.76 -23.46 -2.86
CA ASP A 42 1.50 -22.30 -1.99
C ASP A 42 2.82 -21.91 -1.29
N GLY A 43 3.35 -20.73 -1.64
CA GLY A 43 4.61 -20.23 -1.05
C GLY A 43 4.62 -20.20 0.47
N ARG A 44 3.46 -20.01 1.12
CA ARG A 44 3.35 -20.04 2.58
C ARG A 44 3.67 -21.40 3.20
N ALA A 45 3.67 -22.47 2.42
CA ALA A 45 4.10 -23.77 2.93
C ALA A 45 5.53 -23.77 3.48
N LEU A 46 6.34 -22.75 3.13
CA LEU A 46 7.69 -22.55 3.70
C LEU A 46 7.67 -22.41 5.23
N GLU A 47 6.58 -21.90 5.80
CA GLU A 47 6.37 -21.78 7.26
C GLU A 47 6.65 -23.08 8.00
N TRP A 48 6.20 -24.21 7.44
CA TRP A 48 6.28 -25.53 8.06
C TRP A 48 7.51 -26.34 7.68
N ALA A 49 8.39 -25.81 6.82
CA ALA A 49 9.66 -26.46 6.50
C ALA A 49 10.62 -26.36 7.69
N VAL A 50 11.53 -27.35 7.78
CA VAL A 50 12.63 -27.28 8.77
C VAL A 50 13.58 -26.13 8.45
N GLU A 51 14.29 -25.61 9.45
CA GLU A 51 15.14 -24.41 9.32
C GLU A 51 16.21 -24.54 8.23
N SER A 52 16.78 -25.75 8.02
CA SER A 52 17.75 -25.98 6.95
C SER A 52 17.15 -25.75 5.54
N LEU A 53 15.85 -26.03 5.35
CA LEU A 53 15.15 -25.78 4.08
C LEU A 53 14.63 -24.36 3.96
N LYS A 54 14.36 -23.66 5.06
CA LYS A 54 14.13 -22.22 5.07
C LYS A 54 15.40 -21.42 4.72
N ALA A 55 16.58 -22.06 4.81
CA ALA A 55 17.86 -21.54 4.35
C ALA A 55 18.24 -22.03 2.93
N ASP A 56 17.47 -22.94 2.31
CA ASP A 56 17.70 -23.36 0.94
C ASP A 56 17.23 -22.28 -0.04
N ARG A 57 18.20 -21.64 -0.71
CA ARG A 57 17.95 -20.53 -1.63
C ARG A 57 16.95 -20.89 -2.75
N GLN A 58 16.98 -22.12 -3.29
CA GLN A 58 16.09 -22.53 -4.38
C GLN A 58 14.65 -22.71 -3.89
N ILE A 59 14.48 -23.28 -2.70
CA ILE A 59 13.17 -23.44 -2.06
C ILE A 59 12.56 -22.06 -1.75
N VAL A 60 13.35 -21.15 -1.14
CA VAL A 60 12.91 -19.81 -0.79
C VAL A 60 12.57 -19.00 -2.05
N LEU A 61 13.40 -19.06 -3.10
CA LEU A 61 13.07 -18.42 -4.39
C LEU A 61 11.74 -18.95 -4.95
N ALA A 62 11.52 -20.26 -4.95
CA ALA A 62 10.25 -20.83 -5.41
C ALA A 62 9.06 -20.34 -4.56
N ALA A 63 9.24 -20.24 -3.24
CA ALA A 63 8.22 -19.76 -2.32
C ALA A 63 7.87 -18.28 -2.58
N VAL A 64 8.87 -17.37 -2.67
CA VAL A 64 8.64 -15.94 -2.86
C VAL A 64 8.13 -15.61 -4.27
N GLN A 65 8.52 -16.38 -5.30
CA GLN A 65 7.97 -16.25 -6.65
C GLN A 65 6.47 -16.61 -6.70
N GLN A 66 6.06 -17.59 -5.88
CA GLN A 66 4.65 -17.92 -5.73
C GLN A 66 3.92 -16.86 -4.89
N LYS A 67 4.48 -16.46 -3.76
CA LYS A 67 3.92 -15.48 -2.85
C LYS A 67 5.04 -14.68 -2.17
N GLY A 68 5.17 -13.39 -2.52
CA GLY A 68 6.26 -12.53 -2.00
C GLY A 68 6.34 -12.49 -0.47
N TRP A 69 5.19 -12.50 0.21
CA TRP A 69 5.09 -12.56 1.67
C TRP A 69 5.78 -13.77 2.31
N SER A 70 6.08 -14.83 1.53
CA SER A 70 6.82 -16.00 2.03
C SER A 70 8.25 -15.68 2.45
N LEU A 71 8.77 -14.47 2.12
CA LEU A 71 10.04 -13.97 2.63
C LEU A 71 10.06 -13.90 4.17
N GLU A 72 8.91 -13.73 4.80
CA GLU A 72 8.74 -13.78 6.26
C GLU A 72 9.38 -15.04 6.88
N TYR A 73 9.16 -16.18 6.23
CA TYR A 73 9.59 -17.50 6.72
C TYR A 73 10.98 -17.90 6.28
N ALA A 74 11.66 -17.09 5.45
CA ALA A 74 13.03 -17.35 5.02
C ALA A 74 14.01 -17.16 6.19
N ALA A 75 15.05 -17.97 6.23
CA ALA A 75 16.15 -17.78 7.19
C ALA A 75 16.85 -16.43 6.95
N GLU A 76 17.36 -15.81 8.00
CA GLU A 76 17.96 -14.46 7.98
C GLU A 76 19.03 -14.26 6.88
N PRO A 77 19.91 -15.26 6.57
CA PRO A 77 20.86 -15.10 5.47
C PRO A 77 20.23 -14.87 4.10
N LEU A 78 18.96 -15.29 3.89
CA LEU A 78 18.25 -15.08 2.63
C LEU A 78 17.44 -13.76 2.60
N LYS A 79 17.20 -13.16 3.75
CA LYS A 79 16.60 -11.81 3.85
C LYS A 79 17.60 -10.70 3.52
N VAL A 80 18.92 -11.02 3.45
CA VAL A 80 19.98 -10.13 2.91
C VAL A 80 20.36 -10.48 1.46
N ASP A 81 19.84 -11.58 0.91
CA ASP A 81 20.06 -11.92 -0.50
C ASP A 81 19.22 -11.00 -1.41
N ARG A 82 19.91 -10.12 -2.11
CA ARG A 82 19.28 -9.11 -2.97
C ARG A 82 18.37 -9.72 -4.04
N GLU A 83 18.73 -10.88 -4.62
CA GLU A 83 17.95 -11.52 -5.68
C GLU A 83 16.66 -12.13 -5.11
N VAL A 84 16.74 -12.77 -3.95
CA VAL A 84 15.59 -13.34 -3.22
C VAL A 84 14.61 -12.22 -2.86
N VAL A 85 15.12 -11.14 -2.25
CA VAL A 85 14.28 -10.00 -1.85
C VAL A 85 13.68 -9.28 -3.05
N LEU A 86 14.44 -9.09 -4.15
CA LEU A 86 13.89 -8.53 -5.39
C LEU A 86 12.78 -9.40 -5.97
N ALA A 87 12.93 -10.73 -5.94
CA ALA A 87 11.87 -11.63 -6.38
C ALA A 87 10.61 -11.48 -5.51
N ALA A 88 10.78 -11.38 -4.19
CA ALA A 88 9.70 -11.19 -3.22
C ALA A 88 8.95 -9.87 -3.47
N VAL A 89 9.65 -8.71 -3.52
CA VAL A 89 9.03 -7.39 -3.66
C VAL A 89 8.39 -7.18 -5.03
N LYS A 90 8.97 -7.75 -6.09
CA LYS A 90 8.34 -7.74 -7.43
C LYS A 90 7.01 -8.51 -7.45
N LYS A 91 6.89 -9.55 -6.63
CA LYS A 91 5.63 -10.30 -6.47
C LYS A 91 4.64 -9.54 -5.59
N ASN A 92 5.09 -9.07 -4.42
CA ASN A 92 4.31 -8.29 -3.45
C ASN A 92 5.21 -7.19 -2.86
N GLY A 93 4.93 -5.91 -3.15
CA GLY A 93 5.74 -4.77 -2.70
C GLY A 93 5.95 -4.73 -1.19
N GLY A 94 4.89 -4.98 -0.41
CA GLY A 94 4.97 -5.03 1.05
C GLY A 94 5.86 -6.15 1.63
N ALA A 95 6.36 -7.10 0.80
CA ALA A 95 7.36 -8.05 1.26
C ALA A 95 8.68 -7.37 1.69
N LEU A 96 8.87 -6.08 1.36
CA LEU A 96 9.97 -5.26 1.85
C LEU A 96 10.06 -5.23 3.38
N LEU A 97 8.92 -5.31 4.07
CA LEU A 97 8.84 -5.42 5.54
C LEU A 97 9.80 -6.47 6.11
N TYR A 98 9.91 -7.62 5.43
CA TYR A 98 10.70 -8.76 5.89
C TYR A 98 12.14 -8.77 5.37
N ALA A 99 12.52 -7.81 4.54
CA ALA A 99 13.90 -7.66 4.09
C ALA A 99 14.80 -7.13 5.22
N ALA A 100 16.08 -7.49 5.17
CA ALA A 100 17.06 -6.90 6.09
C ALA A 100 17.21 -5.39 5.84
N ASP A 101 17.61 -4.65 6.87
CA ASP A 101 17.72 -3.18 6.84
C ASP A 101 18.67 -2.68 5.74
N THR A 102 19.71 -3.44 5.42
CA THR A 102 20.61 -3.14 4.30
C THR A 102 19.88 -3.10 2.96
N LEU A 103 18.86 -3.94 2.76
CA LEU A 103 18.05 -3.97 1.54
C LEU A 103 16.85 -3.01 1.59
N LYS A 104 16.37 -2.66 2.78
CA LYS A 104 15.45 -1.53 2.97
C LYS A 104 16.11 -0.19 2.66
N ALA A 105 17.46 -0.14 2.64
CA ALA A 105 18.26 0.99 2.19
C ALA A 105 18.75 0.87 0.73
N ASP A 106 18.54 -0.28 0.06
CA ASP A 106 18.88 -0.44 -1.36
C ASP A 106 17.82 0.26 -2.22
N ARG A 107 18.24 1.36 -2.87
CA ARG A 107 17.35 2.17 -3.73
C ARG A 107 16.67 1.35 -4.81
N GLY A 108 17.36 0.37 -5.43
CA GLY A 108 16.81 -0.46 -6.49
C GLY A 108 15.75 -1.43 -6.00
N VAL A 109 15.96 -2.01 -4.81
CA VAL A 109 14.98 -2.87 -4.14
C VAL A 109 13.75 -2.09 -3.75
N VAL A 110 13.93 -0.93 -3.10
CA VAL A 110 12.83 -0.07 -2.65
C VAL A 110 12.02 0.47 -3.84
N LEU A 111 12.68 0.91 -4.93
CA LEU A 111 11.98 1.32 -6.15
C LEU A 111 11.14 0.18 -6.75
N ALA A 112 11.65 -1.06 -6.73
CA ALA A 112 10.87 -2.21 -7.19
C ALA A 112 9.64 -2.47 -6.27
N ALA A 113 9.82 -2.32 -4.96
CA ALA A 113 8.76 -2.49 -3.97
C ALA A 113 7.66 -1.43 -4.13
N VAL A 114 8.01 -0.13 -4.14
CA VAL A 114 7.03 0.97 -4.21
C VAL A 114 6.29 1.02 -5.54
N LYS A 115 6.91 0.63 -6.64
CA LYS A 115 6.22 0.49 -7.94
C LYS A 115 5.15 -0.60 -7.90
N LYS A 116 5.31 -1.62 -7.05
CA LYS A 116 4.34 -2.70 -6.87
C LYS A 116 3.28 -2.35 -5.83
N ASP A 117 3.69 -1.68 -4.75
CA ASP A 117 2.84 -1.22 -3.66
C ASP A 117 3.44 0.08 -3.07
N GLY A 118 2.75 1.22 -3.28
CA GLY A 118 3.23 2.52 -2.80
C GLY A 118 3.48 2.56 -1.29
N PHE A 119 2.70 1.81 -0.51
CA PHE A 119 2.88 1.74 0.94
C PHE A 119 4.16 1.00 1.38
N ALA A 120 4.83 0.26 0.49
CA ALA A 120 6.14 -0.28 0.79
C ALA A 120 7.19 0.81 1.14
N LEU A 121 6.90 2.08 0.85
CA LEU A 121 7.72 3.21 1.27
C LEU A 121 7.82 3.33 2.80
N ASP A 122 6.82 2.86 3.54
CA ASP A 122 6.82 2.88 5.02
C ASP A 122 7.96 2.03 5.60
N ASP A 123 8.26 0.92 4.93
CA ASP A 123 9.33 -0.02 5.32
C ASP A 123 10.72 0.40 4.80
N ALA A 124 10.81 1.44 3.97
CA ALA A 124 12.09 1.91 3.44
C ALA A 124 12.91 2.66 4.51
N ALA A 125 14.24 2.62 4.38
CA ALA A 125 15.12 3.41 5.23
C ALA A 125 14.86 4.93 5.03
N GLU A 126 15.02 5.71 6.10
CA GLU A 126 14.71 7.16 6.13
C GLU A 126 15.33 7.96 4.97
N PRO A 127 16.59 7.72 4.54
CA PRO A 127 17.13 8.43 3.38
C PRO A 127 16.33 8.23 2.09
N LEU A 128 15.67 7.08 1.92
CA LEU A 128 14.87 6.79 0.74
C LEU A 128 13.45 7.38 0.84
N LYS A 129 12.94 7.64 2.03
CA LYS A 129 11.71 8.43 2.28
C LYS A 129 11.92 9.93 1.96
N ALA A 130 13.20 10.37 1.83
CA ALA A 130 13.60 11.69 1.36
C ALA A 130 14.04 11.70 -0.12
N ASP A 131 14.14 10.54 -0.77
CA ASP A 131 14.48 10.47 -2.20
C ASP A 131 13.24 10.80 -3.04
N ARG A 132 13.29 11.92 -3.74
CA ARG A 132 12.19 12.45 -4.55
C ARG A 132 11.71 11.47 -5.62
N GLU A 133 12.61 10.71 -6.26
CA GLU A 133 12.23 9.74 -7.29
C GLU A 133 11.52 8.52 -6.68
N VAL A 134 12.01 8.03 -5.54
CA VAL A 134 11.37 6.93 -4.79
C VAL A 134 9.98 7.33 -4.34
N VAL A 135 9.85 8.52 -3.73
CA VAL A 135 8.56 9.05 -3.26
C VAL A 135 7.60 9.29 -4.41
N ASN A 136 8.07 9.86 -5.54
CA ASN A 136 7.24 10.02 -6.73
C ASN A 136 6.74 8.67 -7.27
N ALA A 137 7.59 7.64 -7.31
CA ALA A 137 7.16 6.31 -7.73
C ALA A 137 6.09 5.74 -6.77
N ALA A 138 6.23 5.95 -5.46
CA ALA A 138 5.27 5.52 -4.46
C ALA A 138 3.92 6.24 -4.62
N VAL A 139 3.90 7.57 -4.72
CA VAL A 139 2.66 8.35 -4.83
C VAL A 139 1.96 8.15 -6.18
N GLN A 140 2.70 7.88 -7.25
CA GLN A 140 2.10 7.49 -8.53
C GLN A 140 1.38 6.14 -8.47
N GLN A 141 1.89 5.22 -7.67
CA GLN A 141 1.22 3.94 -7.42
C GLN A 141 0.02 4.13 -6.49
N ASN A 142 0.21 4.85 -5.38
CA ASN A 142 -0.84 5.18 -4.41
C ASN A 142 -0.57 6.56 -3.80
N GLY A 143 -1.44 7.55 -4.10
CA GLY A 143 -1.28 8.92 -3.60
C GLY A 143 -1.15 9.03 -2.08
N ARG A 144 -1.82 8.13 -1.34
CA ARG A 144 -1.73 8.10 0.13
C ARG A 144 -0.35 7.73 0.65
N ALA A 145 0.52 7.15 -0.17
CA ALA A 145 1.92 6.89 0.22
C ALA A 145 2.69 8.19 0.55
N LEU A 146 2.14 9.37 0.23
CA LEU A 146 2.68 10.67 0.66
C LEU A 146 2.88 10.74 2.18
N HIS A 147 2.08 10.01 2.99
CA HIS A 147 2.24 10.01 4.45
C HIS A 147 3.61 9.48 4.91
N CYS A 148 4.20 8.55 4.15
CA CYS A 148 5.51 7.96 4.45
C CYS A 148 6.69 8.89 4.07
N ALA A 149 6.44 9.93 3.26
CA ALA A 149 7.49 10.85 2.84
C ALA A 149 7.95 11.77 3.98
N THR A 150 9.18 12.27 3.86
CA THR A 150 9.69 13.29 4.80
C THR A 150 8.98 14.63 4.63
N GLU A 151 8.98 15.47 5.69
CA GLU A 151 8.29 16.77 5.69
C GLU A 151 8.70 17.69 4.51
N PRO A 152 9.99 17.76 4.08
CA PRO A 152 10.33 18.53 2.89
C PRO A 152 9.59 18.09 1.62
N LEU A 153 9.37 16.78 1.44
CA LEU A 153 8.64 16.27 0.27
C LEU A 153 7.12 16.39 0.41
N LYS A 154 6.59 16.39 1.63
CA LYS A 154 5.19 16.77 1.91
C LYS A 154 4.92 18.26 1.65
N ALA A 155 5.97 19.10 1.58
CA ALA A 155 5.91 20.49 1.20
C ALA A 155 6.33 20.74 -0.28
N ASP A 156 6.78 19.70 -0.99
CA ASP A 156 7.09 19.81 -2.42
C ASP A 156 5.80 19.80 -3.25
N ARG A 157 5.53 20.92 -3.90
CA ARG A 157 4.30 21.14 -4.66
C ARG A 157 4.06 20.11 -5.76
N GLU A 158 5.10 19.69 -6.48
CA GLU A 158 4.95 18.73 -7.58
C GLU A 158 4.66 17.31 -7.07
N VAL A 159 5.34 16.92 -5.97
CA VAL A 159 5.10 15.63 -5.31
C VAL A 159 3.67 15.58 -4.78
N VAL A 160 3.21 16.63 -4.10
CA VAL A 160 1.86 16.70 -3.55
C VAL A 160 0.81 16.74 -4.66
N LEU A 161 1.03 17.51 -5.74
CA LEU A 161 0.14 17.49 -6.90
C LEU A 161 0.02 16.09 -7.52
N ALA A 162 1.14 15.36 -7.65
CA ALA A 162 1.10 13.97 -8.12
C ALA A 162 0.28 13.08 -7.18
N ALA A 163 0.47 13.23 -5.88
CA ALA A 163 -0.24 12.47 -4.85
C ALA A 163 -1.76 12.74 -4.88
N VAL A 164 -2.19 14.00 -4.86
CA VAL A 164 -3.62 14.38 -4.83
C VAL A 164 -4.34 14.06 -6.13
N LYS A 165 -3.67 14.17 -7.28
CA LYS A 165 -4.21 13.72 -8.57
C LYS A 165 -4.43 12.20 -8.63
N LYS A 166 -3.63 11.43 -7.91
CA LYS A 166 -3.80 9.97 -7.78
C LYS A 166 -4.87 9.62 -6.76
N ASN A 167 -4.91 10.34 -5.64
CA ASN A 167 -5.87 10.16 -4.56
C ASN A 167 -6.09 11.50 -3.84
N GLY A 168 -7.28 12.12 -3.99
CA GLY A 168 -7.60 13.43 -3.40
C GLY A 168 -7.41 13.48 -1.89
N GLY A 169 -7.73 12.37 -1.20
CA GLY A 169 -7.52 12.26 0.24
C GLY A 169 -6.05 12.33 0.70
N ALA A 170 -5.08 12.28 -0.24
CA ALA A 170 -3.67 12.51 0.09
C ALA A 170 -3.39 13.94 0.61
N LEU A 171 -4.31 14.90 0.37
CA LEU A 171 -4.20 16.27 0.85
C LEU A 171 -4.01 16.37 2.37
N ILE A 172 -4.57 15.41 3.14
CA ILE A 172 -4.38 15.36 4.61
C ILE A 172 -2.90 15.32 5.01
N HIS A 173 -2.06 14.68 4.17
CA HIS A 173 -0.63 14.49 4.42
C HIS A 173 0.26 15.62 3.86
N ALA A 174 -0.33 16.56 3.10
CA ALA A 174 0.40 17.71 2.58
C ALA A 174 0.73 18.70 3.70
N ALA A 175 1.85 19.41 3.56
CA ALA A 175 2.18 20.52 4.44
C ALA A 175 1.08 21.61 4.37
N ASP A 176 0.87 22.32 5.48
CA ASP A 176 -0.20 23.34 5.58
C ASP A 176 -0.05 24.46 4.53
N SER A 177 1.20 24.76 4.13
CA SER A 177 1.47 25.71 3.04
C SER A 177 0.85 25.31 1.70
N LEU A 178 0.60 24.01 1.47
CA LEU A 178 -0.03 23.51 0.25
C LEU A 178 -1.54 23.29 0.40
N LYS A 179 -2.06 23.25 1.62
CA LYS A 179 -3.50 23.27 1.91
C LYS A 179 -4.14 24.64 1.67
N VAL A 180 -3.30 25.68 1.44
CA VAL A 180 -3.70 27.03 0.99
C VAL A 180 -3.37 27.28 -0.49
N ASP A 181 -2.79 26.31 -1.21
CA ASP A 181 -2.55 26.41 -2.66
C ASP A 181 -3.82 26.01 -3.43
N ARG A 182 -4.41 26.97 -4.15
CA ARG A 182 -5.69 26.75 -4.88
C ARG A 182 -5.62 25.64 -5.90
N GLU A 183 -4.50 25.47 -6.62
CA GLU A 183 -4.36 24.43 -7.64
C GLU A 183 -4.26 23.04 -7.00
N VAL A 184 -3.51 22.92 -5.91
CA VAL A 184 -3.38 21.66 -5.15
C VAL A 184 -4.73 21.25 -4.59
N VAL A 185 -5.44 22.18 -3.92
CA VAL A 185 -6.73 21.91 -3.31
C VAL A 185 -7.78 21.58 -4.39
N LEU A 186 -7.80 22.32 -5.50
CA LEU A 186 -8.73 22.04 -6.60
C LEU A 186 -8.46 20.64 -7.20
N ALA A 187 -7.19 20.27 -7.42
CA ALA A 187 -6.83 18.95 -7.92
C ALA A 187 -7.29 17.84 -6.95
N ALA A 188 -7.14 18.05 -5.64
CA ALA A 188 -7.60 17.12 -4.62
C ALA A 188 -9.13 16.97 -4.65
N VAL A 189 -9.86 18.08 -4.65
CA VAL A 189 -11.33 18.15 -4.64
C VAL A 189 -11.93 17.53 -5.92
N MET A 190 -11.33 17.77 -7.08
CA MET A 190 -11.76 17.15 -8.34
C MET A 190 -11.62 15.64 -8.35
N GLN A 191 -10.69 15.10 -7.60
CA GLN A 191 -10.46 13.66 -7.47
C GLN A 191 -11.32 13.04 -6.34
N ASP A 192 -11.46 13.75 -5.23
CA ASP A 192 -12.31 13.38 -4.08
C ASP A 192 -12.87 14.65 -3.44
N GLY A 193 -14.18 14.93 -3.64
CA GLY A 193 -14.83 16.12 -3.08
C GLY A 193 -14.66 16.27 -1.56
N TYR A 194 -14.54 15.13 -0.84
CA TYR A 194 -14.36 15.17 0.60
C TYR A 194 -12.99 15.75 1.02
N ALA A 195 -12.01 15.82 0.10
CA ALA A 195 -10.72 16.46 0.37
C ALA A 195 -10.86 17.95 0.80
N LEU A 196 -12.01 18.58 0.55
CA LEU A 196 -12.32 19.93 1.03
C LEU A 196 -12.20 20.06 2.56
N VAL A 197 -12.38 18.98 3.32
CA VAL A 197 -12.23 18.98 4.79
C VAL A 197 -10.84 19.44 5.22
N GLU A 198 -9.82 19.07 4.44
CA GLU A 198 -8.41 19.36 4.70
C GLU A 198 -7.96 20.74 4.18
N ALA A 199 -8.79 21.38 3.35
CA ALA A 199 -8.46 22.70 2.79
C ALA A 199 -8.60 23.81 3.84
N ALA A 200 -7.86 24.91 3.61
CA ALA A 200 -7.96 26.10 4.45
C ALA A 200 -9.39 26.64 4.51
N GLN A 201 -9.71 27.35 5.60
CA GLN A 201 -11.06 27.91 5.82
C GLN A 201 -11.51 28.87 4.71
N SER A 202 -10.55 29.61 4.11
CA SER A 202 -10.85 30.49 2.96
C SER A 202 -11.46 29.72 1.78
N PHE A 203 -11.02 28.49 1.53
CA PHE A 203 -11.53 27.65 0.46
C PHE A 203 -12.88 27.02 0.79
N LYS A 204 -13.19 26.82 2.06
CA LYS A 204 -14.53 26.39 2.51
C LYS A 204 -15.58 27.50 2.34
N ALA A 205 -15.13 28.74 2.12
CA ALA A 205 -15.97 29.89 1.74
C ALA A 205 -15.88 30.27 0.24
N ASP A 206 -15.04 29.56 -0.55
CA ASP A 206 -14.95 29.74 -2.00
C ASP A 206 -16.11 28.98 -2.67
N ARG A 207 -17.05 29.74 -3.26
CA ARG A 207 -18.27 29.20 -3.86
C ARG A 207 -17.98 28.19 -4.99
N GLU A 208 -17.02 28.51 -5.88
CA GLU A 208 -16.69 27.66 -7.04
C GLU A 208 -16.09 26.33 -6.57
N LEU A 209 -15.17 26.41 -5.63
CA LEU A 209 -14.49 25.23 -5.08
C LEU A 209 -15.45 24.34 -4.29
N VAL A 210 -16.36 24.96 -3.50
CA VAL A 210 -17.38 24.21 -2.76
C VAL A 210 -18.39 23.56 -3.72
N ILE A 211 -18.81 24.24 -4.81
CA ILE A 211 -19.66 23.62 -5.83
C ILE A 211 -18.95 22.42 -6.46
N ALA A 212 -17.68 22.55 -6.85
CA ALA A 212 -16.91 21.44 -7.40
C ALA A 212 -16.84 20.25 -6.41
N ALA A 213 -16.59 20.54 -5.12
CA ALA A 213 -16.56 19.53 -4.07
C ALA A 213 -17.88 18.79 -3.91
N VAL A 214 -19.00 19.52 -3.80
CA VAL A 214 -20.33 18.91 -3.57
C VAL A 214 -20.85 18.17 -4.80
N GLN A 215 -20.46 18.56 -6.00
CA GLN A 215 -20.78 17.83 -7.23
C GLN A 215 -20.07 16.47 -7.29
N GLN A 216 -18.85 16.38 -6.76
CA GLN A 216 -18.11 15.13 -6.62
C GLN A 216 -18.65 14.27 -5.46
N ASN A 217 -18.92 14.91 -4.33
CA ASN A 217 -19.39 14.23 -3.13
C ASN A 217 -20.26 15.18 -2.29
N GLY A 218 -21.59 14.97 -2.28
CA GLY A 218 -22.54 15.79 -1.54
C GLY A 218 -22.23 15.89 -0.03
N TRP A 219 -21.52 14.92 0.55
CA TRP A 219 -21.06 15.00 1.94
C TRP A 219 -20.07 16.15 2.19
N ALA A 220 -19.34 16.60 1.15
CA ALA A 220 -18.44 17.74 1.27
C ALA A 220 -19.16 19.04 1.70
N PHE A 221 -20.48 19.11 1.52
CA PHE A 221 -21.30 20.28 1.90
C PHE A 221 -21.22 20.59 3.41
N HIS A 222 -21.05 19.59 4.26
CA HIS A 222 -20.93 19.84 5.71
C HIS A 222 -19.70 20.70 6.05
N CYS A 223 -18.65 20.66 5.21
CA CYS A 223 -17.43 21.46 5.38
C CYS A 223 -17.56 22.90 4.91
N ALA A 224 -18.61 23.23 4.13
CA ALA A 224 -18.79 24.58 3.59
C ALA A 224 -19.00 25.61 4.71
N ALA A 225 -18.54 26.83 4.47
CA ALA A 225 -18.78 27.94 5.37
C ALA A 225 -20.30 28.21 5.51
N GLU A 226 -20.73 28.73 6.65
CA GLU A 226 -22.14 28.97 6.95
C GLU A 226 -22.82 29.88 5.91
N SER A 227 -22.10 30.89 5.38
CA SER A 227 -22.60 31.74 4.29
C SER A 227 -22.96 30.94 3.02
N LEU A 228 -22.24 29.86 2.73
CA LEU A 228 -22.51 28.99 1.59
C LEU A 228 -23.58 27.92 1.89
N LYS A 229 -23.74 27.57 3.15
CA LYS A 229 -24.86 26.72 3.60
C LYS A 229 -26.21 27.38 3.49
N ALA A 230 -26.24 28.75 3.41
CA ALA A 230 -27.43 29.55 3.10
C ALA A 230 -27.56 29.84 1.59
N ASN A 231 -26.57 29.52 0.77
CA ASN A 231 -26.62 29.81 -0.66
C ASN A 231 -27.43 28.77 -1.42
N ARG A 232 -28.54 29.17 -2.01
CA ARG A 232 -29.50 28.28 -2.70
C ARG A 232 -28.86 27.41 -3.77
N GLU A 233 -27.92 27.95 -4.55
CA GLU A 233 -27.27 27.21 -5.65
C GLU A 233 -26.33 26.10 -5.09
N VAL A 234 -25.56 26.41 -4.06
CA VAL A 234 -24.67 25.44 -3.39
C VAL A 234 -25.50 24.33 -2.73
N VAL A 235 -26.59 24.71 -2.04
CA VAL A 235 -27.52 23.76 -1.41
C VAL A 235 -28.13 22.84 -2.48
N MET A 236 -28.60 23.42 -3.60
CA MET A 236 -29.20 22.65 -4.70
C MET A 236 -28.19 21.66 -5.30
N ALA A 237 -26.93 22.09 -5.54
CA ALA A 237 -25.89 21.19 -6.03
C ALA A 237 -25.63 20.05 -5.06
N ALA A 238 -25.56 20.35 -3.76
CA ALA A 238 -25.31 19.34 -2.72
C ALA A 238 -26.46 18.33 -2.62
N VAL A 239 -27.72 18.78 -2.57
CA VAL A 239 -28.88 17.90 -2.40
C VAL A 239 -29.21 17.10 -3.68
N GLN A 240 -28.90 17.62 -4.85
CA GLN A 240 -28.99 16.85 -6.10
C GLN A 240 -28.01 15.67 -6.13
N GLN A 241 -26.83 15.86 -5.60
CA GLN A 241 -25.82 14.80 -5.49
C GLN A 241 -26.13 13.83 -4.32
N ASN A 242 -26.59 14.37 -3.16
CA ASN A 242 -26.97 13.59 -2.01
C ASN A 242 -28.07 14.30 -1.19
N GLY A 243 -29.30 13.80 -1.22
CA GLY A 243 -30.43 14.39 -0.50
C GLY A 243 -30.19 14.58 1.01
N TRP A 244 -29.32 13.76 1.64
CA TRP A 244 -28.94 13.94 3.05
C TRP A 244 -28.20 15.24 3.31
N ALA A 245 -27.62 15.88 2.27
CA ALA A 245 -26.94 17.17 2.43
C ALA A 245 -27.88 18.26 2.99
N LEU A 246 -29.19 18.13 2.82
CA LEU A 246 -30.17 19.10 3.32
C LEU A 246 -30.07 19.33 4.85
N GLN A 247 -29.61 18.33 5.62
CA GLN A 247 -29.44 18.46 7.07
C GLN A 247 -28.44 19.55 7.50
N TRP A 248 -27.50 19.93 6.59
CA TRP A 248 -26.50 20.96 6.85
C TRP A 248 -26.83 22.32 6.23
N ALA A 249 -27.95 22.44 5.51
CA ALA A 249 -28.38 23.75 5.01
C ALA A 249 -28.71 24.68 6.19
N ALA A 250 -28.37 25.96 6.06
CA ALA A 250 -28.71 26.96 7.04
C ALA A 250 -30.27 27.11 7.13
N LYS A 251 -30.74 27.48 8.33
CA LYS A 251 -32.17 27.73 8.58
C LYS A 251 -32.65 28.97 7.88
#